data_11d5b45b337ce7bc85ec0cfd8b2a47b4
#
_entry.id   11d5b45b337ce7bc85ec0cfd8b2a47b4
#
_cell.length_a   1.000
_cell.length_b   1.000
_cell.length_c   1.000
_cell.angle_alpha   90.00
_cell.angle_beta   90.00
_cell.angle_gamma   90.00
#
_symmetry.space_group_name_H-M   'P 1'
#
loop_
_entity.id
_entity.type
_entity.pdbx_description
1 polymer ?
#
loop_
_entity_poly.entity_id
_entity_poly.type
_entity_poly.pdbx_seq_one_letter_code
_entity_poly.pdbx_strand_id
1 'polypeptide(L)'
;MNESLLKLLQRVDTPTVCNAIEVAQGKRGFDRFTKQTMLISDTRCGAMVGYAKTAQIAALEPAQEPADVIRERRMAYYRYMSESPFPSVAVIEDIDFPNAIGAYWGELNTNVHKGFG
;
A
#
# COMPACT_ATOMS: atom_id res chain seq x y z
N MET A 1 15.53 -4.96 0.38
CA MET A 1 15.26 -6.35 0.85
C MET A 1 16.06 -7.29 -0.05
N ASN A 2 16.72 -8.29 0.51
CA ASN A 2 17.43 -9.27 -0.32
C ASN A 2 16.45 -10.29 -0.91
N GLU A 3 16.85 -10.96 -1.99
CA GLU A 3 16.00 -11.90 -2.74
C GLU A 3 15.53 -13.10 -1.90
N SER A 4 16.40 -13.60 -1.00
CA SER A 4 16.05 -14.74 -0.14
C SER A 4 14.95 -14.38 0.85
N LEU A 5 15.03 -13.20 1.44
CA LEU A 5 13.98 -12.70 2.34
C LEU A 5 12.67 -12.48 1.60
N LEU A 6 12.72 -11.89 0.40
CA LEU A 6 11.53 -11.69 -0.43
C LEU A 6 10.82 -13.02 -0.72
N LYS A 7 11.58 -14.04 -1.18
CA LYS A 7 11.04 -15.38 -1.47
C LYS A 7 10.47 -16.06 -0.22
N LEU A 8 11.08 -15.85 0.94
CA LEU A 8 10.58 -16.38 2.21
C LEU A 8 9.23 -15.72 2.57
N LEU A 9 9.17 -14.39 2.55
CA LEU A 9 7.97 -13.65 2.90
C LEU A 9 6.78 -13.95 1.97
N GLN A 10 7.03 -14.26 0.70
CA GLN A 10 5.98 -14.66 -0.26
C GLN A 10 5.37 -16.04 0.04
N ARG A 11 5.99 -16.84 0.91
CA ARG A 11 5.55 -18.22 1.25
C ARG A 11 4.90 -18.34 2.61
N VAL A 12 4.95 -17.30 3.42
CA VAL A 12 4.41 -17.30 4.78
C VAL A 12 3.24 -16.33 4.88
N ASP A 13 2.34 -16.58 5.81
CA ASP A 13 1.21 -15.70 6.08
C ASP A 13 1.61 -14.53 6.98
N THR A 14 0.77 -13.49 7.00
CA THR A 14 0.99 -12.29 7.80
C THR A 14 1.09 -12.59 9.31
N PRO A 15 0.25 -13.43 9.93
CA PRO A 15 0.41 -13.81 11.32
C PRO A 15 1.78 -14.41 11.65
N THR A 16 2.29 -15.27 10.79
CA THR A 16 3.64 -15.84 10.93
C THR A 16 4.72 -14.76 10.92
N VAL A 17 4.60 -13.78 10.01
CA VAL A 17 5.53 -12.64 9.95
C VAL A 17 5.46 -11.81 11.24
N CYS A 18 4.26 -11.50 11.75
CA CYS A 18 4.09 -10.78 13.01
C CYS A 18 4.77 -11.51 14.19
N ASN A 19 4.55 -12.81 14.31
CA ASN A 19 5.20 -13.64 15.33
C ASN A 19 6.73 -13.66 15.20
N ALA A 20 7.24 -13.74 13.98
CA ALA A 20 8.68 -13.70 13.72
C ALA A 20 9.30 -12.35 14.14
N ILE A 21 8.61 -11.24 13.92
CA ILE A 21 9.03 -9.91 14.36
C ILE A 21 9.09 -9.86 15.90
N GLU A 22 8.07 -10.38 16.60
CA GLU A 22 8.06 -10.45 18.06
C GLU A 22 9.26 -11.25 18.60
N VAL A 23 9.55 -12.39 17.99
CA VAL A 23 10.71 -13.21 18.38
C VAL A 23 12.01 -12.45 18.15
N ALA A 24 12.17 -11.81 16.99
CA ALA A 24 13.38 -11.04 16.66
C ALA A 24 13.59 -9.84 17.59
N GLN A 25 12.51 -9.22 18.06
CA GLN A 25 12.55 -8.08 18.98
C GLN A 25 12.62 -8.49 20.46
N GLY A 26 12.42 -9.76 20.79
CA GLY A 26 12.31 -10.24 22.16
C GLY A 26 11.12 -9.64 22.93
N LYS A 27 10.09 -9.18 22.21
CA LYS A 27 8.96 -8.44 22.79
C LYS A 27 7.64 -8.91 22.19
N ARG A 28 6.64 -9.14 23.03
CA ARG A 28 5.26 -9.43 22.61
C ARG A 28 4.47 -8.16 22.33
N GLY A 29 3.39 -8.29 21.56
CA GLY A 29 2.45 -7.23 21.26
C GLY A 29 2.84 -6.37 20.07
N PHE A 30 3.27 -7.01 18.97
CA PHE A 30 3.45 -6.32 17.69
C PHE A 30 2.10 -5.78 17.20
N ASP A 31 2.02 -4.48 16.97
CA ASP A 31 0.78 -3.74 16.66
C ASP A 31 0.83 -2.97 15.32
N ARG A 32 1.94 -3.08 14.59
CA ARG A 32 2.14 -2.35 13.32
C ARG A 32 1.63 -3.15 12.13
N PHE A 33 0.33 -3.36 12.09
CA PHE A 33 -0.38 -4.00 10.97
C PHE A 33 -1.70 -3.27 10.71
N THR A 34 -2.27 -3.49 9.52
CA THR A 34 -3.59 -2.95 9.18
C THR A 34 -4.66 -3.58 10.05
N LYS A 35 -5.51 -2.77 10.69
CA LYS A 35 -6.53 -3.26 11.64
C LYS A 35 -7.82 -3.73 10.97
N GLN A 36 -7.98 -3.43 9.68
CA GLN A 36 -9.12 -3.86 8.89
C GLN A 36 -8.77 -5.07 8.03
N THR A 37 -9.76 -5.90 7.76
CA THR A 37 -9.60 -7.03 6.85
C THR A 37 -9.39 -6.53 5.42
N MET A 38 -8.29 -6.94 4.80
CA MET A 38 -8.04 -6.71 3.39
C MET A 38 -8.69 -7.84 2.58
N LEU A 39 -9.56 -7.48 1.64
CA LEU A 39 -10.14 -8.44 0.71
C LEU A 39 -9.20 -8.63 -0.49
N ILE A 40 -8.96 -9.89 -0.83
CA ILE A 40 -8.16 -10.25 -1.99
C ILE A 40 -9.05 -10.17 -3.24
N SER A 41 -8.71 -9.29 -4.17
CA SER A 41 -9.45 -9.16 -5.44
C SER A 41 -9.12 -10.27 -6.45
N ASP A 42 -7.93 -10.87 -6.36
CA ASP A 42 -7.51 -11.99 -7.20
C ASP A 42 -6.86 -13.08 -6.34
N THR A 43 -7.62 -14.16 -6.12
CA THR A 43 -7.17 -15.31 -5.29
C THR A 43 -6.05 -16.13 -5.93
N ARG A 44 -5.70 -15.87 -7.19
CA ARG A 44 -4.56 -16.51 -7.87
C ARG A 44 -3.24 -15.83 -7.51
N CYS A 45 -3.30 -14.60 -7.02
CA CYS A 45 -2.13 -13.89 -6.51
C CYS A 45 -1.80 -14.40 -5.11
N GLY A 46 -0.55 -14.78 -4.90
CA GLY A 46 -0.02 -15.07 -3.57
C GLY A 46 0.12 -13.81 -2.71
N ALA A 47 0.88 -13.88 -1.64
CA ALA A 47 1.15 -12.73 -0.79
C ALA A 47 1.85 -11.60 -1.56
N MET A 48 1.35 -10.38 -1.44
CA MET A 48 2.05 -9.18 -1.89
C MET A 48 3.11 -8.80 -0.86
N VAL A 49 4.34 -8.69 -1.29
CA VAL A 49 5.48 -8.33 -0.43
C VAL A 49 6.29 -7.24 -1.08
N GLY A 50 6.50 -6.14 -0.37
CA GLY A 50 7.27 -5.01 -0.87
C GLY A 50 7.48 -3.93 0.18
N TYR A 51 8.21 -2.91 -0.18
CA TYR A 51 8.34 -1.70 0.63
C TYR A 51 7.02 -0.91 0.58
N ALA A 52 6.50 -0.55 1.74
CA ALA A 52 5.25 0.20 1.82
C ALA A 52 5.43 1.63 1.29
N LYS A 53 4.64 2.02 0.31
CA LYS A 53 4.47 3.39 -0.16
C LYS A 53 3.07 3.85 0.20
N THR A 54 2.97 4.82 1.08
CA THR A 54 1.70 5.22 1.69
C THR A 54 1.20 6.54 1.11
N ALA A 55 -0.10 6.64 0.89
CA ALA A 55 -0.76 7.88 0.54
C ALA A 55 -2.19 7.89 1.09
N GLN A 56 -2.82 9.06 1.04
CA GLN A 56 -4.20 9.27 1.46
C GLN A 56 -5.03 9.76 0.29
N ILE A 57 -6.30 9.35 0.27
CA ILE A 57 -7.31 9.89 -0.65
C ILE A 57 -8.53 10.39 0.13
N ALA A 58 -9.23 11.35 -0.48
CA ALA A 58 -10.55 11.81 -0.07
C ALA A 58 -11.38 12.04 -1.33
N ALA A 59 -12.69 11.78 -1.27
CA ALA A 59 -13.61 11.92 -2.40
C ALA A 59 -14.97 12.50 -2.02
N LEU A 60 -15.29 12.63 -0.72
CA LEU A 60 -16.56 13.18 -0.27
C LEU A 60 -16.72 14.66 -0.65
N GLU A 61 -15.66 15.42 -0.48
CA GLU A 61 -15.69 16.86 -0.78
C GLU A 61 -14.86 17.15 -2.04
N PRO A 62 -15.38 17.96 -2.96
CA PRO A 62 -14.59 18.42 -4.10
C PRO A 62 -13.35 19.20 -3.64
N ALA A 63 -12.23 18.99 -4.32
CA ALA A 63 -11.02 19.76 -4.06
C ALA A 63 -11.29 21.27 -4.28
N GLN A 64 -10.90 22.08 -3.31
CA GLN A 64 -11.07 23.54 -3.34
C GLN A 64 -9.83 24.27 -3.86
N GLU A 65 -8.71 23.57 -4.00
CA GLU A 65 -7.46 24.15 -4.43
C GLU A 65 -7.46 24.43 -5.95
N PRO A 66 -6.63 25.37 -6.41
CA PRO A 66 -6.42 25.62 -7.83
C PRO A 66 -5.98 24.38 -8.60
N ALA A 67 -6.38 24.30 -9.87
CA ALA A 67 -6.12 23.11 -10.71
C ALA A 67 -4.62 22.80 -10.89
N ASP A 68 -3.77 23.82 -10.91
CA ASP A 68 -2.30 23.67 -10.99
C ASP A 68 -1.74 23.03 -9.72
N VAL A 69 -2.22 23.39 -8.54
CA VAL A 69 -1.85 22.79 -7.24
C VAL A 69 -2.24 21.32 -7.21
N ILE A 70 -3.47 21.00 -7.63
CA ILE A 70 -3.96 19.61 -7.71
C ILE A 70 -3.09 18.79 -8.67
N ARG A 71 -2.77 19.35 -9.84
CA ARG A 71 -1.90 18.70 -10.82
C ARG A 71 -0.50 18.46 -10.26
N GLU A 72 0.09 19.44 -9.60
CA GLU A 72 1.42 19.31 -9.02
C GLU A 72 1.46 18.24 -7.92
N ARG A 73 0.46 18.19 -7.03
CA ARG A 73 0.29 17.14 -6.03
C ARG A 73 0.21 15.76 -6.66
N ARG A 74 -0.55 15.61 -7.74
CA ARG A 74 -0.64 14.34 -8.49
C ARG A 74 0.71 13.94 -9.08
N MET A 75 1.45 14.87 -9.66
CA MET A 75 2.77 14.60 -10.20
C MET A 75 3.79 14.25 -9.12
N ALA A 76 3.71 14.90 -7.95
CA ALA A 76 4.52 14.55 -6.79
C ALA A 76 4.23 13.13 -6.28
N TYR A 77 2.96 12.76 -6.23
CA TYR A 77 2.54 11.39 -5.91
C TYR A 77 3.14 10.35 -6.89
N TYR A 78 3.04 10.60 -8.20
CA TYR A 78 3.60 9.67 -9.19
C TYR A 78 5.13 9.58 -9.09
N ARG A 79 5.84 10.68 -8.87
CA ARG A 79 7.29 10.66 -8.59
C ARG A 79 7.59 9.79 -7.38
N TYR A 80 6.89 10.02 -6.27
CA TYR A 80 7.04 9.22 -5.04
C TYR A 80 6.82 7.73 -5.28
N MET A 81 5.78 7.37 -6.02
CA MET A 81 5.48 5.97 -6.33
C MET A 81 6.51 5.32 -7.26
N SER A 82 7.14 6.10 -8.16
CA SER A 82 8.15 5.60 -9.10
C SER A 82 9.57 5.54 -8.54
N GLU A 83 9.82 6.05 -7.33
CA GLU A 83 11.13 6.00 -6.70
C GLU A 83 11.42 4.64 -6.06
N SER A 84 12.72 4.27 -6.05
CA SER A 84 13.17 3.08 -5.28
C SER A 84 12.97 3.29 -3.76
N PRO A 85 12.91 2.26 -2.93
CA PRO A 85 13.25 0.86 -3.23
C PRO A 85 12.08 0.05 -3.80
N PHE A 86 12.43 -1.00 -4.57
CA PHE A 86 11.50 -1.97 -5.14
C PHE A 86 11.81 -3.40 -4.64
N PRO A 87 10.86 -4.36 -4.75
CA PRO A 87 9.46 -4.16 -5.10
C PRO A 87 8.73 -3.32 -4.06
N SER A 88 7.69 -2.60 -4.48
CA SER A 88 6.88 -1.78 -3.57
C SER A 88 5.42 -2.21 -3.52
N VAL A 89 4.75 -1.87 -2.43
CA VAL A 89 3.31 -2.05 -2.25
C VAL A 89 2.70 -0.69 -1.93
N ALA A 90 1.81 -0.22 -2.80
CA ALA A 90 1.06 1.01 -2.56
C ALA A 90 -0.06 0.74 -1.54
N VAL A 91 -0.04 1.43 -0.42
CA VAL A 91 -1.04 1.38 0.64
C VAL A 91 -1.76 2.72 0.69
N ILE A 92 -3.01 2.73 0.27
CA ILE A 92 -3.81 3.96 0.18
C ILE A 92 -4.85 3.96 1.28
N GLU A 93 -4.80 4.97 2.14
CA GLU A 93 -5.82 5.21 3.16
C GLU A 93 -6.92 6.09 2.58
N ASP A 94 -8.18 5.67 2.71
CA ASP A 94 -9.32 6.52 2.43
C ASP A 94 -9.73 7.22 3.73
N ILE A 95 -9.47 8.53 3.81
CA ILE A 95 -9.74 9.32 5.02
C ILE A 95 -11.21 9.67 5.20
N ASP A 96 -12.05 9.38 4.22
CA ASP A 96 -13.50 9.56 4.31
C ASP A 96 -14.18 8.40 5.04
N PHE A 97 -13.45 7.36 5.43
CA PHE A 97 -14.01 6.23 6.17
C PHE A 97 -14.72 6.70 7.47
N PRO A 98 -15.90 6.20 7.81
CA PRO A 98 -16.60 5.05 7.19
C PRO A 98 -17.49 5.39 5.98
N ASN A 99 -17.53 6.63 5.54
CA ASN A 99 -18.42 7.10 4.46
C ASN A 99 -17.71 7.19 3.09
N ALA A 100 -16.66 6.39 2.90
CA ALA A 100 -15.89 6.37 1.67
C ALA A 100 -16.76 6.07 0.45
N ILE A 101 -16.70 6.94 -0.56
CA ILE A 101 -17.42 6.81 -1.84
C ILE A 101 -16.48 6.71 -3.04
N GLY A 102 -15.19 6.98 -2.81
CA GLY A 102 -14.16 6.96 -3.84
C GLY A 102 -13.73 5.53 -4.22
N ALA A 103 -13.46 5.31 -5.50
CA ALA A 103 -12.86 4.08 -6.00
C ALA A 103 -11.49 4.40 -6.62
N TYR A 104 -10.43 4.30 -5.82
CA TYR A 104 -9.08 4.64 -6.29
C TYR A 104 -8.49 3.58 -7.22
N TRP A 105 -8.70 2.30 -6.90
CA TRP A 105 -8.15 1.17 -7.64
C TRP A 105 -9.06 0.76 -8.79
N GLY A 106 -8.91 1.43 -9.93
CA GLY A 106 -9.49 1.05 -11.21
C GLY A 106 -8.40 0.59 -12.18
N GLU A 107 -8.79 0.27 -13.42
CA GLU A 107 -7.89 -0.22 -14.47
C GLU A 107 -6.70 0.74 -14.71
N LEU A 108 -6.97 2.05 -14.84
CA LEU A 108 -5.94 3.05 -15.11
C LEU A 108 -4.89 3.09 -13.99
N ASN A 109 -5.32 3.32 -12.74
CA ASN A 109 -4.41 3.41 -11.62
C ASN A 109 -3.64 2.11 -11.38
N THR A 110 -4.30 0.97 -11.53
CA THR A 110 -3.64 -0.33 -11.40
C THR A 110 -2.53 -0.50 -12.44
N ASN A 111 -2.77 -0.15 -13.71
CA ASN A 111 -1.78 -0.28 -14.76
C ASN A 111 -0.62 0.73 -14.60
N VAL A 112 -0.91 1.96 -14.18
CA VAL A 112 0.13 2.96 -13.88
C VAL A 112 1.05 2.47 -12.76
N HIS A 113 0.49 1.97 -11.66
CA HIS A 113 1.30 1.49 -10.53
C HIS A 113 2.11 0.23 -10.87
N LYS A 114 1.56 -0.69 -11.67
CA LYS A 114 2.33 -1.81 -12.21
C LYS A 114 3.51 -1.37 -13.05
N GLY A 115 3.40 -0.25 -13.75
CA GLY A 115 4.48 0.32 -14.55
C GLY A 115 5.61 0.92 -13.72
N PHE A 116 5.38 1.22 -12.45
CA PHE A 116 6.41 1.74 -11.54
C PHE A 116 7.26 0.63 -10.90
N GLY A 117 6.83 -0.60 -10.88
CA GLY A 117 7.51 -1.75 -10.23
C GLY A 117 6.78 -2.20 -8.97
#